data_a063ce92bda9753dcc32d0b7673738d4
#
_entry.id   a063ce92bda9753dcc32d0b7673738d4
#
_cell.length_a   1.000
_cell.length_b   1.000
_cell.length_c   1.000
_cell.angle_alpha   90.00
_cell.angle_beta   90.00
_cell.angle_gamma   90.00
#
_symmetry.space_group_name_H-M   'P 1'
#
loop_
_entity.id
_entity.type
_entity.pdbx_description
1 polymer ?
#
loop_
_entity_poly.entity_id
_entity_poly.type
_entity_poly.pdbx_seq_one_letter_code
_entity_poly.pdbx_strand_id
1 'polypeptide(L)'
;MCRLPAALEPGACFCRAGLAVVLRHIIQRTCQLMPGRRDVASLLGFKNTCLKACAEVSQWTRLCELDIPSAVEEHLRSPEDQMYRLPAAILNLEKRLGEPVKVHNDDKIRRQKLQQQKKSDSHLKGPNTEMESHPNESHPGVELSAALAKLSADAVSAPATRERSDIRKVKTTDLPELEHVFAEGLYFTLTDVVLLPCIHQYLISLQKHTPSTLSHLPLLLRWYQRVQELPSVLRAAKDCGMALLSLSTADPCPPQPENPQPSGAEQEGPKLKQEPFIGGPRPTLTKLQENGIDAVYSAHPCPTWTVDWESLPAAVNPTEGKMSDARAVRKQQQLDNLVAMVTELAHPGHTVVDFCSGGGHVGIVLAYTLPKCQVILIENKEESLVRARDRSAQLGLTNIGFVQANLDYFTGNFNIGVALHACGVATDMVLDRCLQARAGFVISPCCYGFIQNTLKFNFPKSARFTETLSYKEHMVLCRFADQTAVSLPPERRLIGKRCMGLVDLDRSWAAETHGYSVRVMTMVPEGCSPKNNMLVGIPTR
;
A
#
# COMPACT_ATOMS: atom_id res chain seq x y z
N MET A 1 9.38 -15.96 -11.21
CA MET A 1 9.85 -15.25 -10.01
C MET A 1 8.87 -14.20 -9.49
N CYS A 2 7.73 -14.00 -10.12
CA CYS A 2 6.69 -13.10 -9.62
C CYS A 2 5.33 -13.77 -9.74
N ARG A 3 4.38 -13.36 -8.88
CA ARG A 3 2.98 -13.74 -9.04
C ARG A 3 2.41 -13.12 -10.33
N LEU A 4 1.60 -13.88 -11.04
CA LEU A 4 0.88 -13.40 -12.23
C LEU A 4 -0.29 -12.47 -11.82
N PRO A 5 -0.69 -11.54 -12.69
CA PRO A 5 -0.15 -11.30 -14.02
C PRO A 5 1.19 -10.58 -13.99
N ALA A 6 2.01 -10.81 -15.02
CA ALA A 6 3.28 -10.12 -15.21
C ALA A 6 3.48 -9.76 -16.68
N ALA A 7 4.13 -8.63 -16.95
CA ALA A 7 4.50 -8.17 -18.28
C ALA A 7 6.02 -7.97 -18.37
N LEU A 8 6.63 -8.52 -19.41
CA LEU A 8 8.05 -8.37 -19.72
C LEU A 8 8.22 -7.40 -20.90
N GLU A 9 9.16 -6.47 -20.79
CA GLU A 9 9.55 -5.67 -21.95
C GLU A 9 10.47 -6.48 -22.85
N PRO A 10 10.18 -6.58 -24.18
CA PRO A 10 11.05 -7.29 -25.11
C PRO A 10 12.47 -6.67 -25.12
N GLY A 11 13.49 -7.51 -24.98
CA GLY A 11 14.89 -7.08 -25.01
C GLY A 11 15.38 -6.31 -23.77
N ALA A 12 14.52 -6.05 -22.80
CA ALA A 12 14.89 -5.42 -21.55
C ALA A 12 14.72 -6.41 -20.39
N CYS A 13 15.67 -6.42 -19.45
CA CYS A 13 15.53 -7.16 -18.18
C CYS A 13 14.54 -6.46 -17.23
N PHE A 14 13.40 -5.99 -17.75
CA PHE A 14 12.39 -5.23 -17.01
C PHE A 14 11.07 -5.98 -16.97
N CYS A 15 10.64 -6.33 -15.76
CA CYS A 15 9.38 -7.04 -15.49
C CYS A 15 8.44 -6.14 -14.67
N ARG A 16 7.18 -6.11 -15.06
CA ARG A 16 6.09 -5.54 -14.25
C ARG A 16 5.25 -6.67 -13.71
N ALA A 17 5.07 -6.74 -12.40
CA ALA A 17 4.29 -7.79 -11.76
C ALA A 17 3.22 -7.23 -10.83
N GLY A 18 2.06 -7.88 -10.86
CA GLY A 18 0.84 -7.48 -10.17
C GLY A 18 -0.20 -6.89 -11.12
N LEU A 19 -1.47 -7.18 -10.85
CA LEU A 19 -2.57 -6.81 -11.73
C LEU A 19 -2.65 -5.29 -11.93
N ALA A 20 -2.61 -4.52 -10.84
CA ALA A 20 -2.68 -3.06 -10.91
C ALA A 20 -1.49 -2.47 -11.69
N VAL A 21 -0.28 -2.98 -11.47
CA VAL A 21 0.93 -2.51 -12.16
C VAL A 21 0.83 -2.77 -13.67
N VAL A 22 0.42 -3.98 -14.05
CA VAL A 22 0.28 -4.37 -15.46
C VAL A 22 -0.83 -3.57 -16.15
N LEU A 23 -2.01 -3.45 -15.54
CA LEU A 23 -3.12 -2.69 -16.11
C LEU A 23 -2.81 -1.19 -16.22
N ARG A 24 -2.17 -0.61 -15.21
CA ARG A 24 -1.71 0.78 -15.27
C ARG A 24 -0.73 0.99 -16.43
N HIS A 25 0.19 0.06 -16.65
CA HIS A 25 1.11 0.12 -17.76
C HIS A 25 0.38 0.05 -19.12
N ILE A 26 -0.61 -0.84 -19.25
CA ILE A 26 -1.45 -0.95 -20.46
C ILE A 26 -2.17 0.38 -20.72
N ILE A 27 -2.80 0.97 -19.69
CA ILE A 27 -3.50 2.26 -19.81
C ILE A 27 -2.53 3.36 -20.24
N GLN A 28 -1.38 3.48 -19.58
CA GLN A 28 -0.38 4.50 -19.91
C GLN A 28 0.14 4.34 -21.34
N ARG A 29 0.41 3.10 -21.75
CA ARG A 29 0.85 2.81 -23.11
C ARG A 29 -0.22 3.12 -24.14
N THR A 30 -1.47 2.79 -23.86
CA THR A 30 -2.61 3.16 -24.71
C THR A 30 -2.73 4.68 -24.87
N CYS A 31 -2.58 5.43 -23.77
CA CYS A 31 -2.63 6.89 -23.83
C CYS A 31 -1.46 7.50 -24.61
N GLN A 32 -0.27 6.88 -24.59
CA GLN A 32 0.88 7.30 -25.39
C GLN A 32 0.65 7.08 -26.89
N LEU A 33 0.09 5.93 -27.25
CA LEU A 33 -0.18 5.56 -28.64
C LEU A 33 -1.42 6.28 -29.22
N MET A 34 -2.39 6.57 -28.36
CA MET A 34 -3.67 7.19 -28.70
C MET A 34 -4.00 8.33 -27.73
N PRO A 35 -3.37 9.52 -27.88
CA PRO A 35 -3.53 10.63 -26.93
C PRO A 35 -4.98 11.15 -26.79
N GLY A 36 -5.84 10.90 -27.76
CA GLY A 36 -7.26 11.29 -27.75
C GLY A 36 -8.14 10.43 -26.83
N ARG A 37 -7.68 9.28 -26.34
CA ARG A 37 -8.46 8.37 -25.48
C ARG A 37 -8.50 8.84 -24.02
N ARG A 38 -9.21 9.96 -23.80
CA ARG A 38 -9.43 10.53 -22.46
C ARG A 38 -10.23 9.59 -21.55
N ASP A 39 -11.12 8.80 -22.10
CA ASP A 39 -11.89 7.76 -21.42
C ASP A 39 -10.96 6.74 -20.73
N VAL A 40 -9.95 6.27 -21.45
CA VAL A 40 -8.94 5.33 -20.90
C VAL A 40 -8.06 6.01 -19.86
N ALA A 41 -7.59 7.24 -20.12
CA ALA A 41 -6.78 7.99 -19.17
C ALA A 41 -7.50 8.25 -17.84
N SER A 42 -8.82 8.48 -17.88
CA SER A 42 -9.64 8.74 -16.69
C SER A 42 -9.69 7.57 -15.72
N LEU A 43 -9.46 6.34 -16.18
CA LEU A 43 -9.40 5.14 -15.32
C LEU A 43 -8.29 5.23 -14.27
N LEU A 44 -7.22 5.97 -14.53
CA LEU A 44 -6.13 6.16 -13.55
C LEU A 44 -6.50 7.08 -12.37
N GLY A 45 -7.70 7.66 -12.39
CA GLY A 45 -8.19 8.51 -11.31
C GLY A 45 -7.51 9.85 -11.20
N PHE A 46 -7.75 10.54 -10.07
CA PHE A 46 -7.18 11.87 -9.82
C PHE A 46 -5.65 11.79 -9.73
N LYS A 47 -4.96 12.63 -10.51
CA LYS A 47 -3.47 12.64 -10.58
C LYS A 47 -2.84 11.27 -10.84
N ASN A 48 -3.56 10.39 -11.52
CA ASN A 48 -3.11 9.03 -11.82
C ASN A 48 -2.77 8.21 -10.56
N THR A 49 -3.55 8.36 -9.48
CA THR A 49 -3.27 7.70 -8.20
C THR A 49 -4.10 6.42 -7.96
N CYS A 50 -5.12 6.15 -8.78
CA CYS A 50 -5.93 4.94 -8.65
C CYS A 50 -5.07 3.67 -8.71
N LEU A 51 -5.21 2.80 -7.73
CA LEU A 51 -4.41 1.57 -7.57
C LEU A 51 -2.89 1.77 -7.68
N LYS A 52 -2.38 2.96 -7.43
CA LYS A 52 -0.94 3.20 -7.38
C LYS A 52 -0.40 2.64 -6.07
N ALA A 53 0.47 1.64 -6.17
CA ALA A 53 1.18 1.14 -5.01
C ALA A 53 2.13 2.22 -4.51
N CYS A 54 1.85 2.79 -3.35
CA CYS A 54 2.80 3.58 -2.57
C CYS A 54 3.29 2.69 -1.42
N ALA A 55 4.52 2.88 -0.96
CA ALA A 55 5.11 2.11 0.14
C ALA A 55 4.23 2.12 1.41
N GLU A 56 3.38 3.13 1.55
CA GLU A 56 2.63 3.36 2.77
C GLU A 56 1.21 2.86 2.76
N VAL A 57 0.59 2.40 1.71
CA VAL A 57 -0.78 1.88 1.76
C VAL A 57 -1.54 2.18 0.47
N SER A 58 -1.42 1.36 -0.50
CA SER A 58 -2.57 1.19 -1.34
C SER A 58 -3.47 0.13 -0.71
N GLN A 59 -4.27 0.52 0.24
CA GLN A 59 -5.32 -0.35 0.81
C GLN A 59 -6.21 -0.92 -0.29
N TRP A 60 -6.45 -0.14 -1.36
CA TRP A 60 -7.17 -0.60 -2.53
C TRP A 60 -6.39 -1.63 -3.35
N THR A 61 -5.07 -1.43 -3.58
CA THR A 61 -4.28 -2.40 -4.33
C THR A 61 -4.28 -3.76 -3.62
N ARG A 62 -4.04 -3.80 -2.32
CA ARG A 62 -4.06 -5.03 -1.54
C ARG A 62 -5.45 -5.68 -1.53
N LEU A 63 -6.48 -4.88 -1.26
CA LEU A 63 -7.87 -5.36 -1.21
C LEU A 63 -8.27 -5.97 -2.56
N CYS A 64 -7.97 -5.30 -3.67
CA CYS A 64 -8.35 -5.74 -5.02
C CYS A 64 -7.51 -6.89 -5.56
N GLU A 65 -6.22 -6.95 -5.21
CA GLU A 65 -5.32 -7.94 -5.81
C GLU A 65 -5.09 -9.19 -4.95
N LEU A 66 -5.29 -9.10 -3.63
CA LEU A 66 -5.01 -10.19 -2.72
C LEU A 66 -6.23 -10.58 -1.89
N ASP A 67 -6.80 -9.64 -1.14
CA ASP A 67 -7.76 -9.99 -0.09
C ASP A 67 -9.10 -10.44 -0.68
N ILE A 68 -9.69 -9.70 -1.63
CA ILE A 68 -10.94 -10.08 -2.31
C ILE A 68 -10.77 -11.31 -3.20
N PRO A 69 -9.77 -11.37 -4.11
CA PRO A 69 -9.58 -12.57 -4.92
C PRO A 69 -9.40 -13.85 -4.10
N SER A 70 -8.61 -13.79 -3.02
CA SER A 70 -8.40 -14.96 -2.15
C SER A 70 -9.70 -15.37 -1.42
N ALA A 71 -10.46 -14.40 -0.91
CA ALA A 71 -11.72 -14.67 -0.23
C ALA A 71 -12.78 -15.23 -1.18
N VAL A 72 -12.84 -14.72 -2.41
CA VAL A 72 -13.76 -15.23 -3.44
C VAL A 72 -13.35 -16.64 -3.88
N GLU A 73 -12.06 -16.88 -4.10
CA GLU A 73 -11.56 -18.22 -4.47
C GLU A 73 -11.85 -19.24 -3.36
N GLU A 74 -11.65 -18.90 -2.10
CA GLU A 74 -11.97 -19.75 -0.96
C GLU A 74 -13.46 -20.06 -0.89
N HIS A 75 -14.31 -19.04 -1.05
CA HIS A 75 -15.76 -19.22 -1.10
C HIS A 75 -16.21 -20.11 -2.26
N LEU A 76 -15.62 -19.96 -3.45
CA LEU A 76 -15.99 -20.77 -4.63
C LEU A 76 -15.56 -22.24 -4.51
N ARG A 77 -14.54 -22.54 -3.70
CA ARG A 77 -14.12 -23.94 -3.42
C ARG A 77 -15.10 -24.68 -2.53
N SER A 78 -15.72 -24.01 -1.57
CA SER A 78 -16.64 -24.61 -0.59
C SER A 78 -17.80 -23.66 -0.28
N PRO A 79 -18.72 -23.43 -1.22
CA PRO A 79 -19.82 -22.46 -1.04
C PRO A 79 -20.74 -22.81 0.11
N GLU A 80 -20.93 -24.11 0.41
CA GLU A 80 -21.88 -24.60 1.42
C GLU A 80 -21.31 -24.52 2.84
N ASP A 81 -19.98 -24.62 3.02
CA ASP A 81 -19.34 -24.56 4.34
C ASP A 81 -19.36 -23.15 4.96
N GLN A 82 -19.52 -22.12 4.13
CA GLN A 82 -19.51 -20.71 4.55
C GLN A 82 -20.92 -20.10 4.68
N MET A 83 -21.96 -20.92 4.82
CA MET A 83 -23.38 -20.50 4.83
C MET A 83 -23.72 -19.40 5.85
N TYR A 84 -22.89 -19.15 6.86
CA TYR A 84 -23.22 -18.25 7.97
C TYR A 84 -22.23 -17.10 8.19
N ARG A 85 -21.13 -17.00 7.42
CA ARG A 85 -20.12 -15.98 7.66
C ARG A 85 -19.60 -15.34 6.37
N LEU A 86 -19.96 -14.07 6.16
CA LEU A 86 -19.40 -13.28 5.06
C LEU A 86 -17.88 -13.09 5.23
N PRO A 87 -17.09 -13.24 4.14
CA PRO A 87 -15.65 -13.02 4.18
C PRO A 87 -15.30 -11.62 4.66
N ALA A 88 -14.30 -11.50 5.53
CA ALA A 88 -13.86 -10.22 6.09
C ALA A 88 -13.46 -9.19 5.01
N ALA A 89 -12.89 -9.64 3.88
CA ALA A 89 -12.54 -8.77 2.76
C ALA A 89 -13.78 -8.15 2.09
N ILE A 90 -14.87 -8.92 1.96
CA ILE A 90 -16.14 -8.46 1.40
C ILE A 90 -16.81 -7.47 2.35
N LEU A 91 -16.86 -7.79 3.66
CA LEU A 91 -17.37 -6.87 4.67
C LEU A 91 -16.56 -5.56 4.74
N ASN A 92 -15.25 -5.63 4.54
CA ASN A 92 -14.40 -4.43 4.47
C ASN A 92 -14.76 -3.57 3.25
N LEU A 93 -15.05 -4.19 2.09
CA LEU A 93 -15.50 -3.46 0.90
C LEU A 93 -16.88 -2.82 1.15
N GLU A 94 -17.85 -3.56 1.69
CA GLU A 94 -19.16 -3.04 2.04
C GLU A 94 -19.06 -1.83 2.98
N LYS A 95 -18.26 -1.95 4.06
CA LYS A 95 -18.01 -0.85 4.99
C LYS A 95 -17.40 0.38 4.30
N ARG A 96 -16.42 0.19 3.41
CA ARG A 96 -15.78 1.29 2.67
C ARG A 96 -16.74 2.03 1.76
N LEU A 97 -17.65 1.32 1.12
CA LEU A 97 -18.70 1.92 0.29
C LEU A 97 -19.69 2.76 1.12
N GLY A 98 -19.77 2.51 2.43
CA GLY A 98 -20.58 3.31 3.37
C GLY A 98 -19.84 4.51 3.99
N GLU A 99 -18.51 4.61 3.83
CA GLU A 99 -17.74 5.74 4.35
C GLU A 99 -17.97 7.00 3.48
N PRO A 100 -17.92 8.21 4.07
CA PRO A 100 -18.03 9.44 3.28
C PRO A 100 -16.91 9.57 2.24
N VAL A 101 -17.28 9.99 1.03
CA VAL A 101 -16.31 10.23 -0.05
C VAL A 101 -15.47 11.46 0.27
N LYS A 102 -14.14 11.31 0.20
CA LYS A 102 -13.16 12.40 0.30
C LYS A 102 -12.54 12.63 -1.07
N VAL A 103 -13.05 13.65 -1.78
CA VAL A 103 -12.53 14.03 -3.11
C VAL A 103 -11.84 15.38 -3.02
N HIS A 104 -10.77 15.57 -3.76
CA HIS A 104 -10.12 16.88 -3.87
C HIS A 104 -11.06 17.87 -4.58
N ASN A 105 -11.31 19.03 -3.97
CA ASN A 105 -12.29 20.04 -4.41
C ASN A 105 -13.75 19.58 -4.37
N ASP A 106 -14.11 18.76 -3.39
CA ASP A 106 -15.47 18.29 -3.19
C ASP A 106 -16.46 19.35 -2.71
N ASP A 107 -15.99 20.46 -2.17
CA ASP A 107 -16.80 21.57 -1.64
C ASP A 107 -17.85 22.05 -2.63
N LYS A 108 -17.50 22.14 -3.92
CA LYS A 108 -18.44 22.56 -4.95
C LYS A 108 -19.60 21.57 -5.09
N ILE A 109 -19.31 20.29 -5.12
CA ILE A 109 -20.31 19.23 -5.25
C ILE A 109 -21.15 19.15 -3.97
N ARG A 110 -20.53 19.25 -2.79
CA ARG A 110 -21.21 19.29 -1.49
C ARG A 110 -22.16 20.48 -1.39
N ARG A 111 -21.76 21.66 -1.89
CA ARG A 111 -22.63 22.85 -1.97
C ARG A 111 -23.80 22.65 -2.92
N GLN A 112 -23.60 21.96 -4.05
CA GLN A 112 -24.67 21.59 -4.97
C GLN A 112 -25.67 20.63 -4.28
N LYS A 113 -25.17 19.64 -3.52
CA LYS A 113 -26.00 18.73 -2.72
C LYS A 113 -26.84 19.49 -1.70
N LEU A 114 -26.22 20.41 -0.94
CA LEU A 114 -26.94 21.26 0.01
C LEU A 114 -28.02 22.12 -0.68
N GLN A 115 -27.75 22.61 -1.89
CA GLN A 115 -28.70 23.41 -2.66
C GLN A 115 -29.91 22.58 -3.12
N GLN A 116 -29.70 21.32 -3.52
CA GLN A 116 -30.79 20.41 -3.87
C GLN A 116 -31.64 20.06 -2.65
N GLN A 117 -31.02 19.71 -1.52
CA GLN A 117 -31.74 19.41 -0.27
C GLN A 117 -32.64 20.57 0.15
N LYS A 118 -32.13 21.81 0.14
CA LYS A 118 -32.94 23.00 0.48
C LYS A 118 -34.09 23.25 -0.51
N LYS A 119 -33.97 22.86 -1.77
CA LYS A 119 -35.08 22.93 -2.75
C LYS A 119 -36.16 21.89 -2.44
N SER A 120 -35.77 20.66 -2.14
CA SER A 120 -36.71 19.59 -1.78
C SER A 120 -37.49 19.96 -0.51
N ASP A 121 -36.84 20.48 0.51
CA ASP A 121 -37.46 20.91 1.77
C ASP A 121 -38.42 22.09 1.57
N SER A 122 -38.18 22.96 0.58
CA SER A 122 -39.05 24.09 0.27
C SER A 122 -40.31 23.69 -0.48
N HIS A 123 -40.28 22.60 -1.26
CA HIS A 123 -41.45 22.05 -1.94
C HIS A 123 -42.40 21.29 -1.00
N LEU A 124 -41.90 20.78 0.13
CA LEU A 124 -42.73 20.10 1.15
C LEU A 124 -43.49 21.07 2.08
N LYS A 125 -43.23 22.38 2.01
CA LYS A 125 -43.84 23.42 2.89
C LYS A 125 -44.78 24.38 2.18
N GLY A 126 -45.29 24.05 0.98
CA GLY A 126 -46.30 24.85 0.25
C GLY A 126 -47.73 24.44 0.52
N PRO A 127 -48.76 25.35 0.56
CA PRO A 127 -50.13 25.00 0.85
C PRO A 127 -50.77 24.22 -0.31
N ASN A 128 -51.63 23.25 0.07
CA ASN A 128 -52.42 22.38 -0.77
C ASN A 128 -53.03 23.13 -1.97
N THR A 129 -52.65 22.70 -3.16
CA THR A 129 -53.48 22.82 -4.36
C THR A 129 -53.40 21.48 -5.07
N GLU A 130 -54.57 20.82 -5.12
CA GLU A 130 -54.77 19.60 -5.89
C GLU A 130 -54.50 19.89 -7.36
N MET A 131 -53.49 19.23 -7.93
CA MET A 131 -53.35 19.05 -9.36
C MET A 131 -52.64 17.72 -9.66
N GLU A 132 -53.22 17.03 -10.60
CA GLU A 132 -52.97 15.70 -11.11
C GLU A 132 -51.52 15.22 -11.10
N SER A 133 -51.34 14.02 -10.57
CA SER A 133 -50.06 13.29 -10.50
C SER A 133 -49.62 12.78 -11.86
N HIS A 134 -48.60 13.43 -12.44
CA HIS A 134 -47.72 12.78 -13.37
C HIS A 134 -46.65 11.98 -12.59
N PRO A 135 -46.20 10.81 -13.08
CA PRO A 135 -45.26 9.98 -12.35
C PRO A 135 -43.93 10.71 -12.20
N ASN A 136 -43.44 10.72 -10.96
CA ASN A 136 -42.23 11.35 -10.42
C ASN A 136 -41.01 10.90 -11.22
N GLU A 137 -40.49 11.74 -12.11
CA GLU A 137 -39.11 11.59 -12.58
C GLU A 137 -38.18 11.87 -11.40
N SER A 138 -37.67 10.82 -10.77
CA SER A 138 -36.67 10.89 -9.74
C SER A 138 -35.38 11.48 -10.35
N HIS A 139 -35.13 12.78 -10.13
CA HIS A 139 -33.89 13.42 -10.54
C HIS A 139 -32.70 12.68 -9.91
N PRO A 140 -31.72 12.26 -10.69
CA PRO A 140 -30.54 11.59 -10.16
C PRO A 140 -29.84 12.47 -9.13
N GLY A 141 -29.39 11.88 -8.03
CA GLY A 141 -28.66 12.61 -6.98
C GLY A 141 -27.44 13.35 -7.53
N VAL A 142 -26.99 14.39 -6.81
CA VAL A 142 -25.85 15.24 -7.25
C VAL A 142 -24.61 14.42 -7.55
N GLU A 143 -24.36 13.40 -6.75
CA GLU A 143 -23.23 12.48 -6.88
C GLU A 143 -23.29 11.72 -8.21
N LEU A 144 -24.43 11.15 -8.53
CA LEU A 144 -24.63 10.40 -9.78
C LEU A 144 -24.58 11.34 -10.99
N SER A 145 -25.19 12.53 -10.88
CA SER A 145 -25.10 13.55 -11.94
C SER A 145 -23.68 14.02 -12.20
N ALA A 146 -22.86 14.21 -11.14
CA ALA A 146 -21.44 14.58 -11.27
C ALA A 146 -20.61 13.45 -11.89
N ALA A 147 -20.93 12.19 -11.55
CA ALA A 147 -20.26 11.02 -12.11
C ALA A 147 -20.57 10.87 -13.62
N LEU A 148 -21.85 10.94 -13.98
CA LEU A 148 -22.30 10.83 -15.38
C LEU A 148 -21.79 11.96 -16.27
N ALA A 149 -21.74 13.20 -15.76
CA ALA A 149 -21.19 14.34 -16.48
C ALA A 149 -19.73 14.17 -16.86
N LYS A 150 -18.95 13.42 -16.06
CA LYS A 150 -17.55 13.13 -16.38
C LYS A 150 -17.36 11.99 -17.37
N LEU A 151 -18.32 11.07 -17.42
CA LEU A 151 -18.29 9.94 -18.36
C LEU A 151 -18.73 10.33 -19.77
N SER A 152 -19.51 11.40 -19.91
CA SER A 152 -19.95 11.92 -21.21
C SER A 152 -18.90 12.86 -21.77
N ALA A 153 -18.11 12.41 -22.75
CA ALA A 153 -17.06 13.22 -23.39
C ALA A 153 -17.60 14.49 -24.09
N ASP A 154 -18.90 14.51 -24.43
CA ASP A 154 -19.61 15.59 -25.11
C ASP A 154 -20.53 16.40 -24.18
N ALA A 155 -20.48 16.20 -22.88
CA ALA A 155 -21.28 16.99 -21.96
C ALA A 155 -20.78 18.44 -21.98
N VAL A 156 -21.45 19.26 -22.79
CA VAL A 156 -21.47 20.70 -22.61
C VAL A 156 -21.72 20.95 -21.13
N SER A 157 -20.79 21.60 -20.47
CA SER A 157 -20.92 21.94 -19.04
C SER A 157 -22.29 22.52 -18.84
N ALA A 158 -23.15 21.82 -18.09
CA ALA A 158 -24.45 22.39 -17.71
C ALA A 158 -24.19 23.78 -17.15
N PRO A 159 -24.96 24.81 -17.55
CA PRO A 159 -24.70 26.18 -17.14
C PRO A 159 -24.61 26.21 -15.63
N ALA A 160 -23.46 26.67 -15.11
CA ALA A 160 -23.19 26.72 -13.69
C ALA A 160 -24.29 27.53 -13.03
N THR A 161 -25.23 26.86 -12.40
CA THR A 161 -26.30 27.54 -11.63
C THR A 161 -25.59 28.36 -10.56
N ARG A 162 -25.78 29.68 -10.63
CA ARG A 162 -25.11 30.64 -9.75
C ARG A 162 -25.47 30.29 -8.30
N GLU A 163 -24.47 29.89 -7.54
CA GLU A 163 -24.67 29.51 -6.13
C GLU A 163 -25.28 30.67 -5.37
N ARG A 164 -26.30 30.40 -4.56
CA ARG A 164 -26.93 31.42 -3.69
C ARG A 164 -25.92 31.90 -2.66
N SER A 165 -25.96 33.17 -2.32
CA SER A 165 -25.01 33.83 -1.42
C SER A 165 -25.00 33.24 0.00
N ASP A 166 -26.14 32.69 0.46
CA ASP A 166 -26.30 32.02 1.76
C ASP A 166 -25.54 30.65 1.81
N ILE A 167 -25.52 29.93 0.69
CA ILE A 167 -24.81 28.64 0.58
C ILE A 167 -23.29 28.86 0.54
N ARG A 168 -22.81 29.93 -0.09
CA ARG A 168 -21.37 30.26 -0.12
C ARG A 168 -20.79 30.56 1.26
N LYS A 169 -21.61 31.05 2.18
CA LYS A 169 -21.21 31.37 3.56
C LYS A 169 -21.17 30.17 4.51
N VAL A 170 -21.70 29.00 4.10
CA VAL A 170 -21.67 27.79 4.92
C VAL A 170 -20.24 27.29 5.07
N LYS A 171 -19.82 27.02 6.31
CA LYS A 171 -18.49 26.46 6.58
C LYS A 171 -18.35 25.08 5.93
N THR A 172 -17.14 24.73 5.51
CA THR A 172 -16.84 23.44 4.88
C THR A 172 -17.19 22.26 5.79
N THR A 173 -17.05 22.43 7.10
CA THR A 173 -17.42 21.43 8.11
C THR A 173 -18.92 21.10 8.14
N ASP A 174 -19.75 22.05 7.73
CA ASP A 174 -21.21 21.98 7.85
C ASP A 174 -21.87 21.55 6.51
N LEU A 175 -21.04 21.25 5.50
CA LEU A 175 -21.52 20.77 4.21
C LEU A 175 -21.88 19.27 4.28
N PRO A 176 -22.96 18.82 3.59
CA PRO A 176 -23.36 17.42 3.58
C PRO A 176 -22.26 16.52 3.02
N GLU A 177 -22.13 15.34 3.56
CA GLU A 177 -21.22 14.32 3.08
C GLU A 177 -21.65 13.77 1.72
N LEU A 178 -20.68 13.30 0.93
CA LEU A 178 -20.93 12.68 -0.36
C LEU A 178 -20.91 11.15 -0.22
N GLU A 179 -21.79 10.49 -0.96
CA GLU A 179 -21.87 9.03 -1.01
C GLU A 179 -21.04 8.48 -2.17
N HIS A 180 -20.60 7.23 -2.01
CA HIS A 180 -19.95 6.50 -3.09
C HIS A 180 -20.91 6.22 -4.23
N VAL A 181 -20.51 6.58 -5.45
CA VAL A 181 -21.13 6.13 -6.70
C VAL A 181 -20.36 4.91 -7.20
N PHE A 182 -19.02 4.98 -7.14
CA PHE A 182 -18.07 3.94 -7.52
C PHE A 182 -17.11 3.61 -6.36
N ALA A 183 -16.28 2.60 -6.53
CA ALA A 183 -15.45 2.05 -5.44
C ALA A 183 -14.59 3.11 -4.73
N GLU A 184 -13.85 3.95 -5.46
CA GLU A 184 -13.00 5.00 -4.87
C GLU A 184 -13.72 6.34 -4.64
N GLY A 185 -15.03 6.43 -4.91
CA GLY A 185 -15.82 7.64 -4.68
C GLY A 185 -16.80 7.95 -5.79
N LEU A 186 -16.71 9.15 -6.40
CA LEU A 186 -17.68 9.62 -7.38
C LEU A 186 -17.41 9.11 -8.81
N TYR A 187 -16.18 8.75 -9.15
CA TYR A 187 -15.78 8.51 -10.53
C TYR A 187 -15.38 7.06 -10.76
N PHE A 188 -15.78 6.54 -11.94
CA PHE A 188 -15.37 5.23 -12.40
C PHE A 188 -13.87 5.17 -12.66
N THR A 189 -13.20 4.18 -12.09
CA THR A 189 -11.75 4.05 -12.12
C THR A 189 -11.30 2.61 -12.35
N LEU A 190 -9.99 2.42 -12.43
CA LEU A 190 -9.40 1.10 -12.57
C LEU A 190 -9.76 0.15 -11.41
N THR A 191 -10.03 0.69 -10.21
CA THR A 191 -10.50 -0.10 -9.06
C THR A 191 -11.80 -0.81 -9.37
N ASP A 192 -12.76 -0.11 -10.00
CA ASP A 192 -14.04 -0.72 -10.38
C ASP A 192 -13.85 -1.81 -11.43
N VAL A 193 -12.96 -1.59 -12.40
CA VAL A 193 -12.63 -2.59 -13.44
C VAL A 193 -12.04 -3.86 -12.82
N VAL A 194 -11.14 -3.72 -11.85
CA VAL A 194 -10.46 -4.85 -11.20
C VAL A 194 -11.40 -5.62 -10.27
N LEU A 195 -12.28 -4.91 -9.56
CA LEU A 195 -13.23 -5.53 -8.62
C LEU A 195 -14.34 -6.30 -9.34
N LEU A 196 -14.81 -5.79 -10.47
CA LEU A 196 -16.02 -6.31 -11.13
C LEU A 196 -15.99 -7.82 -11.40
N PRO A 197 -14.94 -8.43 -11.98
CA PRO A 197 -14.96 -9.87 -12.26
C PRO A 197 -15.03 -10.75 -11.00
N CYS A 198 -14.28 -10.40 -9.96
CA CYS A 198 -14.30 -11.15 -8.70
C CYS A 198 -15.64 -11.04 -7.98
N ILE A 199 -16.16 -9.82 -7.85
CA ILE A 199 -17.44 -9.59 -7.19
C ILE A 199 -18.58 -10.21 -7.99
N HIS A 200 -18.55 -10.17 -9.32
CA HIS A 200 -19.51 -10.83 -10.17
C HIS A 200 -19.60 -12.33 -9.87
N GLN A 201 -18.46 -13.04 -9.88
CA GLN A 201 -18.41 -14.47 -9.55
C GLN A 201 -18.93 -14.76 -8.14
N TYR A 202 -18.58 -13.92 -7.18
CA TYR A 202 -19.03 -14.04 -5.81
C TYR A 202 -20.56 -13.89 -5.69
N LEU A 203 -21.13 -12.87 -6.33
CA LEU A 203 -22.57 -12.62 -6.33
C LEU A 203 -23.37 -13.73 -7.03
N ILE A 204 -22.86 -14.28 -8.14
CA ILE A 204 -23.47 -15.46 -8.80
C ILE A 204 -23.53 -16.64 -7.83
N SER A 205 -22.42 -16.92 -7.13
CA SER A 205 -22.37 -18.00 -6.16
C SER A 205 -23.34 -17.79 -5.01
N LEU A 206 -23.42 -16.57 -4.45
CA LEU A 206 -24.38 -16.23 -3.40
C LEU A 206 -25.82 -16.39 -3.88
N GLN A 207 -26.16 -15.89 -5.07
CA GLN A 207 -27.50 -16.00 -5.63
C GLN A 207 -27.92 -17.46 -5.80
N LYS A 208 -26.98 -18.34 -6.14
CA LYS A 208 -27.24 -19.78 -6.35
C LYS A 208 -27.37 -20.55 -5.03
N HIS A 209 -26.50 -20.28 -4.06
CA HIS A 209 -26.38 -21.10 -2.86
C HIS A 209 -27.00 -20.48 -1.60
N THR A 210 -26.90 -19.16 -1.45
CA THR A 210 -27.34 -18.44 -0.24
C THR A 210 -27.94 -17.07 -0.56
N PRO A 211 -29.10 -17.01 -1.28
CA PRO A 211 -29.68 -15.74 -1.75
C PRO A 211 -30.05 -14.77 -0.62
N SER A 212 -30.39 -15.26 0.58
CA SER A 212 -30.69 -14.43 1.75
C SER A 212 -29.49 -13.60 2.21
N THR A 213 -28.27 -14.05 1.95
CA THR A 213 -27.03 -13.33 2.32
C THR A 213 -26.84 -12.02 1.55
N LEU A 214 -27.43 -11.91 0.36
CA LEU A 214 -27.37 -10.69 -0.46
C LEU A 214 -27.95 -9.47 0.26
N SER A 215 -28.95 -9.65 1.13
CA SER A 215 -29.56 -8.56 1.91
C SER A 215 -28.57 -7.87 2.87
N HIS A 216 -27.48 -8.53 3.23
CA HIS A 216 -26.43 -7.97 4.10
C HIS A 216 -25.38 -7.14 3.34
N LEU A 217 -25.47 -7.03 2.01
CA LEU A 217 -24.52 -6.34 1.15
C LEU A 217 -25.19 -5.27 0.26
N PRO A 218 -26.03 -4.38 0.82
CA PRO A 218 -26.81 -3.44 0.01
C PRO A 218 -25.95 -2.43 -0.75
N LEU A 219 -24.82 -2.00 -0.18
CA LEU A 219 -23.94 -1.04 -0.83
C LEU A 219 -23.13 -1.68 -1.97
N LEU A 220 -22.69 -2.91 -1.77
CA LEU A 220 -22.01 -3.69 -2.79
C LEU A 220 -22.92 -4.00 -3.98
N LEU A 221 -24.17 -4.35 -3.72
CA LEU A 221 -25.18 -4.58 -4.76
C LEU A 221 -25.47 -3.29 -5.53
N ARG A 222 -25.63 -2.17 -4.84
CA ARG A 222 -25.83 -0.85 -5.45
C ARG A 222 -24.63 -0.43 -6.31
N TRP A 223 -23.39 -0.66 -5.83
CA TRP A 223 -22.19 -0.45 -6.62
C TRP A 223 -22.16 -1.33 -7.86
N TYR A 224 -22.40 -2.63 -7.70
CA TYR A 224 -22.40 -3.58 -8.81
C TYR A 224 -23.42 -3.19 -9.89
N GLN A 225 -24.64 -2.81 -9.51
CA GLN A 225 -25.67 -2.35 -10.43
C GLN A 225 -25.23 -1.11 -11.20
N ARG A 226 -24.64 -0.12 -10.54
CA ARG A 226 -24.16 1.11 -11.17
C ARG A 226 -23.00 0.87 -12.14
N VAL A 227 -22.10 -0.03 -11.80
CA VAL A 227 -20.97 -0.38 -12.67
C VAL A 227 -21.44 -1.08 -13.94
N GLN A 228 -22.38 -2.01 -13.82
CA GLN A 228 -22.90 -2.75 -14.98
C GLN A 228 -23.77 -1.90 -15.92
N GLU A 229 -24.36 -0.79 -15.44
CA GLU A 229 -25.12 0.13 -16.29
C GLU A 229 -24.26 0.94 -17.25
N LEU A 230 -22.94 0.98 -17.05
CA LEU A 230 -22.02 1.73 -17.92
C LEU A 230 -21.93 1.09 -19.32
N PRO A 231 -22.15 1.85 -20.42
CA PRO A 231 -22.09 1.32 -21.78
C PRO A 231 -20.75 0.69 -22.14
N SER A 232 -19.64 1.20 -21.56
CA SER A 232 -18.30 0.64 -21.75
C SER A 232 -18.15 -0.71 -21.07
N VAL A 233 -18.71 -0.87 -19.87
CA VAL A 233 -18.69 -2.12 -19.10
C VAL A 233 -19.59 -3.17 -19.77
N LEU A 234 -20.79 -2.79 -20.20
CA LEU A 234 -21.70 -3.68 -20.95
C LEU A 234 -21.05 -4.25 -22.21
N ARG A 235 -20.37 -3.40 -22.99
CA ARG A 235 -19.64 -3.84 -24.19
C ARG A 235 -18.51 -4.79 -23.82
N ALA A 236 -17.67 -4.41 -22.85
CA ALA A 236 -16.54 -5.24 -22.41
C ALA A 236 -17.02 -6.60 -21.86
N ALA A 237 -18.09 -6.63 -21.07
CA ALA A 237 -18.68 -7.86 -20.56
C ALA A 237 -19.15 -8.77 -21.70
N LYS A 238 -19.85 -8.20 -22.70
CA LYS A 238 -20.28 -8.93 -23.90
C LYS A 238 -19.09 -9.50 -24.68
N ASP A 239 -18.06 -8.69 -24.89
CA ASP A 239 -16.87 -9.08 -25.64
C ASP A 239 -16.09 -10.20 -24.90
N CYS A 240 -16.13 -10.22 -23.58
CA CYS A 240 -15.55 -11.27 -22.73
C CYS A 240 -16.46 -12.48 -22.48
N GLY A 241 -17.69 -12.49 -23.03
CA GLY A 241 -18.67 -13.55 -22.79
C GLY A 241 -19.20 -13.59 -21.35
N MET A 242 -19.13 -12.50 -20.62
CA MET A 242 -19.60 -12.37 -19.25
C MET A 242 -21.07 -11.93 -19.23
N ALA A 243 -21.98 -12.81 -18.78
CA ALA A 243 -23.38 -12.49 -18.59
C ALA A 243 -23.58 -11.81 -17.23
N LEU A 244 -23.82 -10.51 -17.22
CA LEU A 244 -24.02 -9.74 -15.99
C LEU A 244 -25.34 -10.14 -15.30
N LEU A 245 -25.35 -10.11 -13.95
CA LEU A 245 -26.51 -10.46 -13.14
C LEU A 245 -27.59 -9.38 -13.22
N SER A 246 -28.81 -9.78 -13.56
CA SER A 246 -29.99 -8.93 -13.36
C SER A 246 -30.45 -9.06 -11.90
N LEU A 247 -30.11 -8.05 -11.11
CA LEU A 247 -30.60 -7.94 -9.74
C LEU A 247 -31.98 -7.27 -9.79
N SER A 248 -33.02 -7.99 -9.41
CA SER A 248 -34.33 -7.37 -9.20
C SER A 248 -34.20 -6.44 -7.99
N THR A 249 -34.42 -5.15 -8.20
CA THR A 249 -34.53 -4.16 -7.13
C THR A 249 -35.78 -4.43 -6.32
N ALA A 250 -35.68 -5.23 -5.25
CA ALA A 250 -36.58 -5.07 -4.14
C ALA A 250 -36.22 -3.75 -3.46
N ASP A 251 -37.19 -2.84 -3.31
CA ASP A 251 -37.01 -1.55 -2.64
C ASP A 251 -36.22 -1.74 -1.33
N PRO A 252 -35.23 -0.92 -1.04
CA PRO A 252 -34.50 -1.01 0.20
C PRO A 252 -35.47 -0.68 1.35
N CYS A 253 -35.86 -1.69 2.09
CA CYS A 253 -36.50 -1.50 3.39
C CYS A 253 -35.50 -0.71 4.27
N PRO A 254 -35.90 0.44 4.85
CA PRO A 254 -35.02 1.19 5.72
C PRO A 254 -34.57 0.29 6.89
N PRO A 255 -33.31 0.35 7.31
CA PRO A 255 -32.83 -0.47 8.41
C PRO A 255 -33.59 -0.14 9.67
N GLN A 256 -34.36 -1.11 10.19
CA GLN A 256 -34.87 -1.03 11.55
C GLN A 256 -33.69 -1.08 12.53
N PRO A 257 -33.68 -0.25 13.57
CA PRO A 257 -32.65 -0.33 14.59
C PRO A 257 -32.85 -1.61 15.42
N GLU A 258 -32.10 -2.65 15.12
CA GLU A 258 -32.03 -3.82 15.97
C GLU A 258 -31.27 -3.49 17.25
N ASN A 259 -31.93 -3.68 18.39
CA ASN A 259 -31.29 -3.66 19.69
C ASN A 259 -30.20 -4.74 19.78
N PRO A 260 -28.97 -4.42 20.17
CA PRO A 260 -27.93 -5.41 20.30
C PRO A 260 -28.15 -6.27 21.55
N GLN A 261 -28.48 -7.54 21.38
CA GLN A 261 -28.22 -8.54 22.40
C GLN A 261 -26.74 -8.94 22.39
N PRO A 262 -26.10 -9.08 23.55
CA PRO A 262 -24.66 -9.34 23.63
C PRO A 262 -24.38 -10.83 23.51
N SER A 263 -23.87 -11.28 22.36
CA SER A 263 -23.18 -12.55 22.23
C SER A 263 -21.72 -12.30 21.86
N GLY A 264 -20.82 -12.83 22.70
CA GLY A 264 -19.37 -12.64 22.71
C GLY A 264 -18.69 -12.52 21.37
N ALA A 265 -18.40 -11.30 20.99
CA ALA A 265 -17.51 -10.95 19.92
C ALA A 265 -16.35 -10.20 20.52
N GLU A 266 -15.16 -10.59 20.13
CA GLU A 266 -13.94 -9.87 20.40
C GLU A 266 -14.12 -8.39 20.07
N GLN A 267 -14.02 -7.56 21.08
CA GLN A 267 -14.16 -6.12 21.00
C GLN A 267 -13.03 -5.56 20.13
N GLU A 268 -13.36 -5.16 18.87
CA GLU A 268 -12.64 -4.03 18.31
C GLU A 268 -12.94 -2.84 19.22
N GLY A 269 -11.98 -2.50 20.07
CA GLY A 269 -12.06 -1.37 20.95
C GLY A 269 -12.36 -0.09 20.16
N PRO A 270 -13.08 0.87 20.74
CA PRO A 270 -13.39 2.14 20.12
C PRO A 270 -12.09 2.74 19.59
N LYS A 271 -12.11 3.34 18.39
CA LYS A 271 -11.01 4.19 17.90
C LYS A 271 -10.73 5.23 18.99
N LEU A 272 -9.87 4.89 19.90
CA LEU A 272 -9.35 5.80 20.91
C LEU A 272 -8.80 6.99 20.13
N LYS A 273 -9.43 8.16 20.28
CA LYS A 273 -8.75 9.42 20.08
C LYS A 273 -7.39 9.21 20.68
N GLN A 274 -6.33 9.30 19.89
CA GLN A 274 -4.98 9.14 20.40
C GLN A 274 -4.80 10.22 21.46
N GLU A 275 -4.98 9.82 22.72
CA GLU A 275 -4.57 10.67 23.82
C GLU A 275 -3.10 11.00 23.59
N PRO A 276 -2.70 12.27 23.73
CA PRO A 276 -1.31 12.64 23.58
C PRO A 276 -0.50 11.75 24.52
N PHE A 277 0.47 11.04 23.98
CA PHE A 277 1.30 10.09 24.73
C PHE A 277 2.09 10.88 25.79
N ILE A 278 1.62 10.83 27.03
CA ILE A 278 2.25 11.47 28.20
C ILE A 278 3.17 10.43 28.83
N GLY A 279 4.33 10.16 28.21
CA GLY A 279 5.32 9.26 28.78
C GLY A 279 6.49 9.03 27.84
N GLY A 280 7.71 9.07 28.38
CA GLY A 280 8.93 8.72 27.67
C GLY A 280 9.12 7.20 27.60
N PRO A 281 10.19 6.72 26.93
CA PRO A 281 10.50 5.29 26.80
C PRO A 281 11.10 4.70 28.07
N ARG A 282 11.42 5.51 29.09
CA ARG A 282 12.11 5.07 30.32
C ARG A 282 11.44 3.87 31.00
N PRO A 283 10.12 3.87 31.27
CA PRO A 283 9.49 2.70 31.92
C PRO A 283 9.66 1.42 31.10
N THR A 284 9.49 1.51 29.78
CA THR A 284 9.65 0.37 28.88
C THR A 284 11.11 -0.12 28.86
N LEU A 285 12.08 0.81 28.83
CA LEU A 285 13.51 0.47 28.88
C LEU A 285 13.91 -0.16 30.19
N THR A 286 13.39 0.33 31.33
CA THR A 286 13.61 -0.25 32.65
C THR A 286 13.07 -1.66 32.72
N LYS A 287 11.83 -1.87 32.26
CA LYS A 287 11.19 -3.19 32.24
C LYS A 287 11.99 -4.21 31.40
N LEU A 288 12.52 -3.81 30.23
CA LEU A 288 13.38 -4.67 29.43
C LEU A 288 14.68 -5.00 30.18
N GLN A 289 15.32 -4.00 30.78
CA GLN A 289 16.57 -4.18 31.52
C GLN A 289 16.41 -5.10 32.73
N GLU A 290 15.31 -5.00 33.48
CA GLU A 290 14.98 -5.88 34.61
C GLU A 290 14.77 -7.34 34.15
N ASN A 291 14.37 -7.55 32.87
CA ASN A 291 14.24 -8.86 32.26
C ASN A 291 15.51 -9.30 31.48
N GLY A 292 16.64 -8.62 31.69
CA GLY A 292 17.92 -8.95 31.05
C GLY A 292 17.94 -8.73 29.55
N ILE A 293 17.11 -7.80 29.04
CA ILE A 293 17.02 -7.47 27.61
C ILE A 293 17.61 -6.07 27.40
N ASP A 294 18.72 -6.00 26.68
CA ASP A 294 19.32 -4.74 26.27
C ASP A 294 19.82 -4.81 24.82
N ALA A 295 20.04 -3.64 24.22
CA ALA A 295 20.55 -3.55 22.86
C ALA A 295 21.98 -4.12 22.79
N VAL A 296 22.19 -5.09 21.91
CA VAL A 296 23.48 -5.71 21.67
C VAL A 296 23.93 -5.42 20.26
N TYR A 297 25.17 -4.99 20.11
CA TYR A 297 25.77 -4.71 18.82
C TYR A 297 27.02 -5.57 18.61
N SER A 298 27.10 -6.21 17.46
CA SER A 298 28.29 -6.91 16.99
C SER A 298 29.26 -5.94 16.32
N ALA A 299 30.56 -6.22 16.44
CA ALA A 299 31.58 -5.47 15.71
C ALA A 299 31.39 -5.64 14.19
N HIS A 300 31.63 -4.55 13.43
CA HIS A 300 31.63 -4.61 11.98
C HIS A 300 32.87 -5.39 11.51
N PRO A 301 32.72 -6.48 10.72
CA PRO A 301 33.87 -7.32 10.36
C PRO A 301 34.81 -6.63 9.36
N CYS A 302 34.31 -5.69 8.57
CA CYS A 302 35.06 -4.98 7.53
C CYS A 302 34.99 -3.45 7.73
N PRO A 303 35.48 -2.88 8.85
CA PRO A 303 35.23 -1.47 9.20
C PRO A 303 35.97 -0.48 8.32
N THR A 304 37.01 -0.92 7.60
CA THR A 304 37.85 -0.09 6.71
C THR A 304 37.59 -0.35 5.23
N TRP A 305 36.68 -1.26 4.92
CA TRP A 305 36.35 -1.57 3.54
C TRP A 305 35.56 -0.42 2.89
N THR A 306 36.02 0.01 1.71
CA THR A 306 35.41 1.06 0.91
C THR A 306 35.43 0.70 -0.56
N VAL A 307 34.42 1.19 -1.28
CA VAL A 307 34.45 1.19 -2.74
C VAL A 307 35.44 2.28 -3.21
N ASP A 308 36.20 2.01 -4.22
CA ASP A 308 37.04 3.03 -4.85
C ASP A 308 36.18 3.99 -5.70
N TRP A 309 35.52 4.92 -5.00
CA TRP A 309 34.56 5.85 -5.62
C TRP A 309 35.17 6.79 -6.65
N GLU A 310 36.49 7.03 -6.60
CA GLU A 310 37.19 7.90 -7.52
C GLU A 310 37.41 7.23 -8.88
N SER A 311 37.63 5.91 -8.88
CA SER A 311 37.82 5.14 -10.11
C SER A 311 36.52 4.73 -10.80
N LEU A 312 35.39 4.85 -10.12
CA LEU A 312 34.11 4.43 -10.65
C LEU A 312 33.51 5.43 -11.66
N PRO A 313 32.87 4.93 -12.73
CA PRO A 313 32.10 5.78 -13.64
C PRO A 313 31.04 6.62 -12.89
N ALA A 314 30.81 7.85 -13.34
CA ALA A 314 29.85 8.77 -12.72
C ALA A 314 28.46 8.14 -12.52
N ALA A 315 27.99 7.32 -13.46
CA ALA A 315 26.70 6.66 -13.37
C ALA A 315 26.55 5.66 -12.20
N VAL A 316 27.66 5.18 -11.60
CA VAL A 316 27.64 4.38 -10.37
C VAL A 316 27.50 5.28 -9.14
N ASN A 317 28.08 6.47 -9.21
CA ASN A 317 28.19 7.37 -8.08
C ASN A 317 26.82 7.93 -7.65
N PRO A 318 26.49 7.99 -6.34
CA PRO A 318 25.28 8.61 -5.83
C PRO A 318 25.05 10.08 -6.22
N THR A 319 26.12 10.82 -6.58
CA THR A 319 26.05 12.23 -7.02
C THR A 319 25.18 12.44 -8.25
N GLU A 320 25.08 11.47 -9.14
CA GLU A 320 24.17 11.49 -10.30
C GLU A 320 22.69 11.70 -9.95
N GLY A 321 22.30 11.47 -8.69
CA GLY A 321 20.94 11.67 -8.19
C GLY A 321 20.59 13.13 -7.84
N LYS A 322 21.36 14.14 -8.25
CA LYS A 322 21.20 15.56 -7.88
C LYS A 322 21.25 15.80 -6.36
N MET A 323 22.07 15.04 -5.65
CA MET A 323 22.34 15.24 -4.23
C MET A 323 23.45 16.27 -4.02
N SER A 324 23.41 17.00 -2.89
CA SER A 324 24.57 17.80 -2.47
C SER A 324 25.73 16.88 -2.08
N ASP A 325 26.98 17.36 -2.26
CA ASP A 325 28.20 16.58 -2.00
C ASP A 325 28.20 15.92 -0.61
N ALA A 326 27.81 16.66 0.42
CA ALA A 326 27.74 16.14 1.78
C ALA A 326 26.71 14.99 1.95
N ARG A 327 25.64 14.98 1.15
CA ARG A 327 24.68 13.86 1.12
C ARG A 327 25.22 12.69 0.32
N ALA A 328 25.91 12.97 -0.77
CA ALA A 328 26.53 11.95 -1.61
C ALA A 328 27.60 11.18 -0.83
N VAL A 329 28.50 11.86 -0.13
CA VAL A 329 29.53 11.23 0.73
C VAL A 329 28.87 10.33 1.80
N ARG A 330 27.86 10.82 2.51
CA ARG A 330 27.16 9.98 3.49
C ARG A 330 26.46 8.78 2.83
N LYS A 331 25.96 8.93 1.61
CA LYS A 331 25.37 7.83 0.87
C LYS A 331 26.43 6.81 0.43
N GLN A 332 27.60 7.25 -0.02
CA GLN A 332 28.73 6.38 -0.31
C GLN A 332 29.11 5.55 0.93
N GLN A 333 29.26 6.20 2.09
CA GLN A 333 29.57 5.50 3.35
C GLN A 333 28.52 4.45 3.73
N GLN A 334 27.21 4.73 3.50
CA GLN A 334 26.18 3.72 3.71
C GLN A 334 26.31 2.55 2.72
N LEU A 335 26.61 2.85 1.46
CA LEU A 335 26.81 1.84 0.43
C LEU A 335 28.04 0.98 0.72
N ASP A 336 29.16 1.57 1.18
CA ASP A 336 30.35 0.85 1.58
C ASP A 336 30.04 -0.26 2.58
N ASN A 337 29.26 0.07 3.63
CA ASN A 337 28.87 -0.91 4.65
C ASN A 337 28.03 -2.06 4.09
N LEU A 338 27.01 -1.74 3.28
CA LEU A 338 26.14 -2.79 2.73
C LEU A 338 26.87 -3.64 1.70
N VAL A 339 27.65 -3.00 0.80
CA VAL A 339 28.37 -3.71 -0.26
C VAL A 339 29.47 -4.60 0.35
N ALA A 340 30.20 -4.13 1.38
CA ALA A 340 31.14 -4.95 2.11
C ALA A 340 30.48 -6.25 2.62
N MET A 341 29.37 -6.13 3.32
CA MET A 341 28.68 -7.29 3.89
C MET A 341 28.08 -8.20 2.83
N VAL A 342 27.54 -7.66 1.74
CA VAL A 342 27.04 -8.49 0.63
C VAL A 342 28.19 -9.22 -0.05
N THR A 343 29.35 -8.58 -0.21
CA THR A 343 30.54 -9.18 -0.81
C THR A 343 31.07 -10.35 0.03
N GLU A 344 31.04 -10.22 1.37
CA GLU A 344 31.38 -11.32 2.29
C GLU A 344 30.46 -12.55 2.15
N LEU A 345 29.20 -12.33 1.81
CA LEU A 345 28.20 -13.40 1.69
C LEU A 345 28.08 -13.96 0.26
N ALA A 346 28.51 -13.20 -0.74
CA ALA A 346 28.27 -13.53 -2.14
C ALA A 346 29.29 -14.54 -2.69
N HIS A 347 28.79 -15.47 -3.47
CA HIS A 347 29.60 -16.40 -4.27
C HIS A 347 29.26 -16.26 -5.77
N PRO A 348 30.19 -16.59 -6.66
CA PRO A 348 29.91 -16.60 -8.10
C PRO A 348 28.63 -17.40 -8.43
N GLY A 349 27.77 -16.83 -9.25
CA GLY A 349 26.49 -17.45 -9.61
C GLY A 349 25.32 -17.13 -8.65
N HIS A 350 25.58 -16.47 -7.52
CA HIS A 350 24.52 -16.05 -6.62
C HIS A 350 23.61 -15.01 -7.25
N THR A 351 22.33 -15.04 -6.85
CA THR A 351 21.36 -13.98 -7.12
C THR A 351 21.21 -13.12 -5.87
N VAL A 352 21.45 -11.81 -6.03
CA VAL A 352 21.26 -10.78 -5.01
C VAL A 352 20.04 -9.97 -5.35
N VAL A 353 19.15 -9.75 -4.38
CA VAL A 353 17.93 -8.95 -4.58
C VAL A 353 17.99 -7.68 -3.75
N ASP A 354 17.97 -6.52 -4.43
CA ASP A 354 17.88 -5.18 -3.80
C ASP A 354 16.40 -4.81 -3.65
N PHE A 355 15.88 -4.98 -2.44
CA PHE A 355 14.49 -4.70 -2.09
C PHE A 355 14.29 -3.23 -1.75
N CYS A 356 13.17 -2.64 -2.22
CA CYS A 356 12.91 -1.21 -2.09
C CYS A 356 14.05 -0.37 -2.67
N SER A 357 14.54 -0.78 -3.83
CA SER A 357 15.79 -0.31 -4.42
C SER A 357 15.80 1.20 -4.77
N GLY A 358 14.61 1.84 -4.85
CA GLY A 358 14.50 3.23 -5.24
C GLY A 358 15.17 3.48 -6.60
N GLY A 359 16.11 4.42 -6.65
CA GLY A 359 16.92 4.71 -7.85
C GLY A 359 18.06 3.74 -8.09
N GLY A 360 18.10 2.59 -7.41
CA GLY A 360 19.04 1.49 -7.66
C GLY A 360 20.47 1.73 -7.16
N HIS A 361 20.68 2.59 -6.18
CA HIS A 361 22.03 2.90 -5.73
C HIS A 361 22.79 1.68 -5.20
N VAL A 362 22.13 0.84 -4.39
CA VAL A 362 22.76 -0.39 -3.85
C VAL A 362 22.94 -1.41 -4.97
N GLY A 363 21.88 -1.72 -5.71
CA GLY A 363 21.89 -2.75 -6.75
C GLY A 363 22.85 -2.46 -7.90
N ILE A 364 23.00 -1.19 -8.33
CA ILE A 364 23.94 -0.80 -9.38
C ILE A 364 25.39 -0.98 -8.92
N VAL A 365 25.73 -0.53 -7.70
CA VAL A 365 27.06 -0.74 -7.14
C VAL A 365 27.37 -2.23 -7.01
N LEU A 366 26.40 -3.02 -6.51
CA LEU A 366 26.57 -4.48 -6.39
C LEU A 366 26.75 -5.16 -7.75
N ALA A 367 25.96 -4.78 -8.76
CA ALA A 367 26.09 -5.36 -10.11
C ALA A 367 27.44 -5.02 -10.74
N TYR A 368 27.97 -3.83 -10.47
CA TYR A 368 29.28 -3.41 -10.95
C TYR A 368 30.41 -4.12 -10.21
N THR A 369 30.34 -4.24 -8.88
CA THR A 369 31.40 -4.85 -8.05
C THR A 369 31.39 -6.37 -8.05
N LEU A 370 30.23 -6.99 -8.34
CA LEU A 370 30.02 -8.44 -8.35
C LEU A 370 29.59 -8.95 -9.75
N PRO A 371 30.46 -8.85 -10.78
CA PRO A 371 30.07 -9.16 -12.17
C PRO A 371 29.67 -10.63 -12.39
N LYS A 372 30.05 -11.53 -11.48
CA LYS A 372 29.68 -12.97 -11.52
C LYS A 372 28.38 -13.29 -10.77
N CYS A 373 27.72 -12.30 -10.17
CA CYS A 373 26.43 -12.43 -9.52
C CYS A 373 25.35 -11.81 -10.39
N GLN A 374 24.11 -12.31 -10.27
CA GLN A 374 22.92 -11.65 -10.82
C GLN A 374 22.34 -10.71 -9.76
N VAL A 375 22.01 -9.48 -10.13
CA VAL A 375 21.40 -8.50 -9.24
C VAL A 375 20.00 -8.17 -9.74
N ILE A 376 18.99 -8.26 -8.87
CA ILE A 376 17.60 -7.94 -9.20
C ILE A 376 17.15 -6.78 -8.32
N LEU A 377 16.69 -5.69 -8.93
CA LEU A 377 16.14 -4.53 -8.24
C LEU A 377 14.62 -4.63 -8.18
N ILE A 378 14.06 -4.53 -6.98
CA ILE A 378 12.61 -4.53 -6.78
C ILE A 378 12.18 -3.18 -6.23
N GLU A 379 11.29 -2.52 -6.96
CA GLU A 379 10.75 -1.20 -6.59
C GLU A 379 9.33 -1.06 -7.13
N ASN A 380 8.45 -0.41 -6.36
CA ASN A 380 7.07 -0.17 -6.76
C ASN A 380 6.90 1.11 -7.61
N LYS A 381 7.82 2.06 -7.50
CA LYS A 381 7.81 3.33 -8.25
C LYS A 381 8.51 3.17 -9.59
N GLU A 382 7.73 3.15 -10.66
CA GLU A 382 8.24 3.00 -12.03
C GLU A 382 9.33 4.00 -12.38
N GLU A 383 9.13 5.29 -12.05
CA GLU A 383 10.08 6.34 -12.40
C GLU A 383 11.45 6.17 -11.74
N SER A 384 11.48 5.55 -10.55
CA SER A 384 12.72 5.24 -9.84
C SER A 384 13.46 4.09 -10.52
N LEU A 385 12.71 3.05 -10.87
CA LEU A 385 13.27 1.86 -11.50
C LEU A 385 13.73 2.13 -12.94
N VAL A 386 13.01 2.98 -13.68
CA VAL A 386 13.43 3.44 -15.02
C VAL A 386 14.77 4.19 -14.93
N ARG A 387 14.93 5.10 -13.96
CA ARG A 387 16.23 5.78 -13.74
C ARG A 387 17.35 4.78 -13.42
N ALA A 388 17.07 3.78 -12.61
CA ALA A 388 18.06 2.73 -12.31
C ALA A 388 18.45 1.94 -13.57
N ARG A 389 17.48 1.57 -14.41
CA ARG A 389 17.70 0.90 -15.69
C ARG A 389 18.58 1.75 -16.62
N ASP A 390 18.22 3.02 -16.78
CA ASP A 390 18.94 3.91 -17.71
C ASP A 390 20.40 4.12 -17.26
N ARG A 391 20.65 4.24 -15.95
CA ARG A 391 22.01 4.27 -15.38
C ARG A 391 22.78 2.96 -15.62
N SER A 392 22.11 1.83 -15.44
CA SER A 392 22.72 0.51 -15.68
C SER A 392 23.07 0.29 -17.15
N ALA A 393 22.22 0.78 -18.06
CA ALA A 393 22.50 0.74 -19.51
C ALA A 393 23.72 1.60 -19.88
N GLN A 394 23.87 2.79 -19.28
CA GLN A 394 25.06 3.64 -19.48
C GLN A 394 26.35 2.95 -19.03
N LEU A 395 26.27 2.08 -18.03
CA LEU A 395 27.38 1.31 -17.50
C LEU A 395 27.63 -0.01 -18.27
N GLY A 396 26.77 -0.36 -19.23
CA GLY A 396 26.85 -1.62 -19.96
C GLY A 396 26.65 -2.86 -19.08
N LEU A 397 25.95 -2.72 -17.93
CA LEU A 397 25.70 -3.85 -17.02
C LEU A 397 24.73 -4.84 -17.65
N THR A 398 25.13 -6.11 -17.70
CA THR A 398 24.33 -7.21 -18.24
C THR A 398 23.81 -8.19 -17.17
N ASN A 399 24.33 -8.05 -15.94
CA ASN A 399 24.02 -8.89 -14.79
C ASN A 399 22.99 -8.26 -13.83
N ILE A 400 22.16 -7.35 -14.34
CA ILE A 400 21.17 -6.62 -13.55
C ILE A 400 19.78 -6.75 -14.17
N GLY A 401 18.75 -6.97 -13.34
CA GLY A 401 17.36 -7.05 -13.74
C GLY A 401 16.46 -6.13 -12.91
N PHE A 402 15.31 -5.76 -13.44
CA PHE A 402 14.41 -4.78 -12.84
C PHE A 402 13.01 -5.37 -12.71
N VAL A 403 12.44 -5.30 -11.51
CA VAL A 403 11.09 -5.78 -11.21
C VAL A 403 10.27 -4.67 -10.59
N GLN A 404 9.33 -4.14 -11.33
CA GLN A 404 8.32 -3.23 -10.79
C GLN A 404 7.23 -4.06 -10.15
N ALA A 405 7.24 -4.13 -8.82
CA ALA A 405 6.26 -4.89 -8.04
C ALA A 405 6.17 -4.38 -6.61
N ASN A 406 5.05 -4.67 -5.96
CA ASN A 406 5.01 -4.68 -4.50
C ASN A 406 5.76 -5.91 -3.99
N LEU A 407 6.36 -5.84 -2.80
CA LEU A 407 7.11 -6.94 -2.19
C LEU A 407 6.32 -8.25 -2.10
N ASP A 408 5.01 -8.18 -1.89
CA ASP A 408 4.14 -9.35 -1.81
C ASP A 408 4.05 -10.16 -3.12
N TYR A 409 4.39 -9.57 -4.27
CA TYR A 409 4.34 -10.23 -5.59
C TYR A 409 5.63 -10.91 -6.00
N PHE A 410 6.73 -10.61 -5.33
CA PHE A 410 7.99 -11.28 -5.60
C PHE A 410 8.05 -12.62 -4.86
N THR A 411 8.18 -13.71 -5.63
CA THR A 411 8.22 -15.10 -5.12
C THR A 411 9.45 -15.87 -5.61
N GLY A 412 10.45 -15.15 -6.13
CA GLY A 412 11.66 -15.76 -6.67
C GLY A 412 12.57 -16.33 -5.59
N ASN A 413 13.32 -17.36 -5.95
CA ASN A 413 14.44 -17.82 -5.15
C ASN A 413 15.65 -16.92 -5.39
N PHE A 414 16.39 -16.64 -4.35
CA PHE A 414 17.61 -15.85 -4.39
C PHE A 414 18.51 -16.26 -3.23
N ASN A 415 19.77 -15.81 -3.26
CA ASN A 415 20.77 -16.20 -2.27
C ASN A 415 20.99 -15.13 -1.20
N ILE A 416 20.86 -13.84 -1.58
CA ILE A 416 21.06 -12.72 -0.65
C ILE A 416 20.01 -11.66 -0.92
N GLY A 417 19.33 -11.21 0.14
CA GLY A 417 18.47 -10.03 0.11
C GLY A 417 19.19 -8.83 0.71
N VAL A 418 19.15 -7.69 0.02
CA VAL A 418 19.69 -6.44 0.54
C VAL A 418 18.61 -5.37 0.53
N ALA A 419 18.60 -4.50 1.54
CA ALA A 419 17.72 -3.34 1.56
C ALA A 419 18.35 -2.18 2.32
N LEU A 420 18.41 -1.02 1.67
CA LEU A 420 18.81 0.23 2.29
C LEU A 420 17.60 1.14 2.41
N HIS A 421 17.19 1.44 3.65
CA HIS A 421 16.01 2.25 3.97
C HIS A 421 14.65 1.59 3.63
N ALA A 422 14.49 0.30 3.91
CA ALA A 422 13.17 -0.32 3.97
C ALA A 422 12.38 0.25 5.16
N CYS A 423 11.39 1.11 4.89
CA CYS A 423 10.69 1.88 5.92
C CYS A 423 9.67 1.04 6.71
N GLY A 424 9.68 1.16 8.03
CA GLY A 424 8.67 0.54 8.91
C GLY A 424 8.54 -0.96 8.70
N VAL A 425 7.32 -1.42 8.47
CA VAL A 425 6.98 -2.85 8.23
C VAL A 425 7.61 -3.40 6.93
N ALA A 426 8.04 -2.56 5.98
CA ALA A 426 8.73 -3.05 4.78
C ALA A 426 10.03 -3.80 5.13
N THR A 427 10.74 -3.40 6.20
CA THR A 427 11.87 -4.18 6.75
C THR A 427 11.45 -5.61 7.09
N ASP A 428 10.30 -5.76 7.73
CA ASP A 428 9.78 -7.06 8.17
C ASP A 428 9.30 -7.90 6.97
N MET A 429 8.78 -7.26 5.93
CA MET A 429 8.45 -7.93 4.66
C MET A 429 9.69 -8.45 3.96
N VAL A 430 10.79 -7.67 3.94
CA VAL A 430 12.06 -8.11 3.35
C VAL A 430 12.66 -9.27 4.14
N LEU A 431 12.69 -9.18 5.48
CA LEU A 431 13.11 -10.28 6.35
C LEU A 431 12.32 -11.56 6.07
N ASP A 432 11.00 -11.46 6.04
CA ASP A 432 10.12 -12.60 5.76
C ASP A 432 10.42 -13.24 4.39
N ARG A 433 10.69 -12.43 3.35
CA ARG A 433 11.10 -12.95 2.04
C ARG A 433 12.44 -13.67 2.08
N CYS A 434 13.41 -13.14 2.82
CA CYS A 434 14.70 -13.78 3.00
C CYS A 434 14.57 -15.12 3.76
N LEU A 435 13.79 -15.13 4.84
CA LEU A 435 13.52 -16.34 5.62
C LEU A 435 12.84 -17.43 4.76
N GLN A 436 11.81 -17.06 4.00
CA GLN A 436 11.11 -18.00 3.09
C GLN A 436 12.03 -18.57 1.99
N ALA A 437 12.94 -17.76 1.46
CA ALA A 437 13.90 -18.18 0.45
C ALA A 437 15.13 -18.90 1.03
N ARG A 438 15.27 -18.99 2.36
CA ARG A 438 16.52 -19.46 3.02
C ARG A 438 17.74 -18.68 2.56
N ALA A 439 17.59 -17.39 2.28
CA ALA A 439 18.62 -16.49 1.77
C ALA A 439 19.31 -15.74 2.90
N GLY A 440 20.61 -15.44 2.74
CA GLY A 440 21.27 -14.44 3.58
C GLY A 440 20.65 -13.06 3.42
N PHE A 441 20.81 -12.18 4.39
CA PHE A 441 20.31 -10.82 4.27
C PHE A 441 21.24 -9.77 4.87
N VAL A 442 21.21 -8.58 4.24
CA VAL A 442 21.92 -7.37 4.71
C VAL A 442 20.93 -6.20 4.63
N ILE A 443 20.38 -5.80 5.75
CA ILE A 443 19.27 -4.84 5.79
C ILE A 443 19.62 -3.67 6.72
N SER A 444 19.44 -2.44 6.24
CA SER A 444 19.48 -1.23 7.06
C SER A 444 18.08 -0.67 7.26
N PRO A 445 17.45 -0.92 8.43
CA PRO A 445 16.12 -0.41 8.72
C PRO A 445 16.08 1.11 8.86
N CYS A 446 14.90 1.70 8.59
CA CYS A 446 14.65 3.10 8.89
C CYS A 446 13.17 3.31 9.27
N CYS A 447 12.81 4.53 9.67
CA CYS A 447 11.42 4.92 9.95
C CYS A 447 10.70 3.95 10.89
N TYR A 448 11.31 3.70 12.04
CA TYR A 448 10.79 2.74 13.04
C TYR A 448 9.38 3.09 13.56
N GLY A 449 9.04 4.38 13.62
CA GLY A 449 7.72 4.85 14.04
C GLY A 449 6.56 4.43 13.13
N PHE A 450 6.86 3.92 11.93
CA PHE A 450 5.87 3.34 11.00
C PHE A 450 5.68 1.82 11.17
N ILE A 451 6.31 1.21 12.17
CA ILE A 451 6.05 -0.18 12.54
C ILE A 451 4.68 -0.26 13.21
N GLN A 452 3.83 -1.16 12.76
CA GLN A 452 2.50 -1.40 13.31
C GLN A 452 2.00 -2.80 12.95
N ASN A 453 1.06 -3.31 13.75
CA ASN A 453 0.40 -4.57 13.42
C ASN A 453 -0.29 -4.48 12.05
N THR A 454 -0.21 -5.57 11.31
CA THR A 454 -0.85 -5.76 10.02
C THR A 454 -1.57 -7.10 10.02
N LEU A 455 -2.28 -7.44 8.95
CA LEU A 455 -2.85 -8.79 8.80
C LEU A 455 -1.78 -9.90 8.80
N LYS A 456 -0.53 -9.57 8.42
CA LYS A 456 0.56 -10.54 8.29
C LYS A 456 1.54 -10.53 9.46
N PHE A 457 1.73 -9.39 10.10
CA PHE A 457 2.74 -9.19 11.13
C PHE A 457 2.13 -8.64 12.41
N ASN A 458 2.45 -9.30 13.52
CA ASN A 458 2.19 -8.81 14.87
C ASN A 458 3.50 -8.39 15.54
N PHE A 459 3.43 -7.40 16.42
CA PHE A 459 4.57 -6.87 17.17
C PHE A 459 4.26 -6.82 18.66
N PRO A 460 5.25 -7.11 19.55
CA PRO A 460 6.61 -7.56 19.23
C PRO A 460 6.65 -8.89 18.47
N LYS A 461 7.79 -9.24 17.87
CA LYS A 461 7.91 -10.43 17.00
C LYS A 461 8.44 -11.66 17.75
N SER A 462 9.47 -11.50 18.58
CA SER A 462 10.10 -12.60 19.29
C SER A 462 9.35 -12.93 20.60
N ALA A 463 9.42 -14.20 21.01
CA ALA A 463 8.76 -14.67 22.24
C ALA A 463 9.18 -13.85 23.48
N ARG A 464 10.50 -13.63 23.66
CA ARG A 464 11.01 -12.87 24.81
C ARG A 464 10.47 -11.44 24.88
N PHE A 465 10.34 -10.75 23.73
CA PHE A 465 9.74 -9.42 23.70
C PHE A 465 8.23 -9.46 23.91
N THR A 466 7.54 -10.46 23.36
CA THR A 466 6.08 -10.63 23.54
C THR A 466 5.71 -10.94 24.99
N GLU A 467 6.53 -11.73 25.69
CA GLU A 467 6.37 -12.04 27.12
C GLU A 467 6.66 -10.81 28.00
N THR A 468 7.55 -9.92 27.54
CA THR A 468 7.99 -8.76 28.33
C THR A 468 7.16 -7.52 28.05
N LEU A 469 6.80 -7.24 26.80
CA LEU A 469 6.13 -6.00 26.39
C LEU A 469 4.76 -6.24 25.77
N SER A 470 3.81 -5.39 26.13
CA SER A 470 2.60 -5.21 25.35
C SER A 470 2.89 -4.55 23.99
N TYR A 471 1.95 -4.68 23.05
CA TYR A 471 2.01 -3.96 21.78
C TYR A 471 2.22 -2.45 21.95
N LYS A 472 1.52 -1.84 22.91
CA LYS A 472 1.62 -0.39 23.19
C LYS A 472 3.03 0.00 23.64
N GLU A 473 3.65 -0.77 24.54
CA GLU A 473 5.03 -0.54 25.00
C GLU A 473 6.05 -0.72 23.86
N HIS A 474 5.88 -1.73 23.01
CA HIS A 474 6.73 -1.90 21.83
C HIS A 474 6.60 -0.72 20.86
N MET A 475 5.39 -0.19 20.63
CA MET A 475 5.18 1.01 19.80
C MET A 475 5.87 2.25 20.39
N VAL A 476 6.04 2.31 21.70
CA VAL A 476 6.84 3.36 22.36
C VAL A 476 8.28 3.26 21.92
N LEU A 477 8.89 2.07 21.98
CA LEU A 477 10.27 1.87 21.49
C LEU A 477 10.40 2.28 20.02
N CYS A 478 9.48 1.84 19.17
CA CYS A 478 9.49 2.17 17.74
C CYS A 478 9.47 3.69 17.48
N ARG A 479 8.61 4.42 18.17
CA ARG A 479 8.53 5.89 18.04
C ARG A 479 9.79 6.60 18.54
N PHE A 480 10.38 6.12 19.64
CA PHE A 480 11.60 6.70 20.18
C PHE A 480 12.84 6.29 19.37
N ALA A 481 12.86 5.15 18.71
CA ALA A 481 13.89 4.76 17.77
C ALA A 481 14.07 5.78 16.63
N ASP A 482 13.05 6.60 16.33
CA ASP A 482 13.15 7.69 15.35
C ASP A 482 13.79 8.97 15.92
N GLN A 483 14.07 9.05 17.24
CA GLN A 483 14.67 10.22 17.88
C GLN A 483 16.22 10.20 17.81
N THR A 484 16.77 10.06 16.61
CA THR A 484 18.23 9.96 16.37
C THR A 484 18.79 11.10 15.50
N ALA A 485 17.95 12.09 15.11
CA ALA A 485 18.38 13.20 14.29
C ALA A 485 19.50 14.02 14.96
N VAL A 486 20.49 14.46 14.18
CA VAL A 486 21.67 15.20 14.66
C VAL A 486 21.30 16.50 15.39
N SER A 487 20.18 17.10 15.04
CA SER A 487 19.63 18.31 15.68
C SER A 487 19.07 18.10 17.09
N LEU A 488 18.89 16.86 17.52
CA LEU A 488 18.38 16.54 18.85
C LEU A 488 19.49 16.53 19.91
N PRO A 489 19.15 16.78 21.22
CA PRO A 489 20.10 16.66 22.31
C PRO A 489 20.79 15.29 22.34
N PRO A 490 22.09 15.21 22.73
CA PRO A 490 22.86 13.96 22.75
C PRO A 490 22.20 12.84 23.55
N GLU A 491 21.69 13.14 24.73
CA GLU A 491 21.00 12.15 25.59
C GLU A 491 19.78 11.54 24.89
N ARG A 492 19.00 12.39 24.18
CA ARG A 492 17.83 11.92 23.45
C ARG A 492 18.21 11.02 22.29
N ARG A 493 19.30 11.34 21.59
CA ARG A 493 19.85 10.51 20.51
C ARG A 493 20.35 9.16 21.01
N LEU A 494 21.00 9.12 22.19
CA LEU A 494 21.44 7.87 22.82
C LEU A 494 20.24 6.98 23.16
N ILE A 495 19.19 7.54 23.77
CA ILE A 495 17.94 6.80 24.02
C ILE A 495 17.33 6.30 22.71
N GLY A 496 17.29 7.14 21.68
CA GLY A 496 16.81 6.75 20.35
C GLY A 496 17.62 5.60 19.75
N LYS A 497 18.95 5.65 19.84
CA LYS A 497 19.85 4.58 19.36
C LYS A 497 19.63 3.28 20.13
N ARG A 498 19.47 3.33 21.45
CA ARG A 498 19.15 2.17 22.27
C ARG A 498 17.79 1.55 21.86
N CYS A 499 16.77 2.39 21.66
CA CYS A 499 15.46 1.93 21.18
C CYS A 499 15.57 1.28 19.79
N MET A 500 16.36 1.84 18.86
CA MET A 500 16.65 1.21 17.56
C MET A 500 17.24 -0.19 17.73
N GLY A 501 18.27 -0.31 18.59
CA GLY A 501 18.93 -1.60 18.84
C GLY A 501 17.98 -2.64 19.40
N LEU A 502 17.08 -2.23 20.32
CA LEU A 502 16.08 -3.12 20.91
C LEU A 502 15.04 -3.61 19.89
N VAL A 503 14.53 -2.73 19.02
CA VAL A 503 13.60 -3.13 17.97
C VAL A 503 14.28 -4.08 16.97
N ASP A 504 15.54 -3.82 16.63
CA ASP A 504 16.30 -4.68 15.72
C ASP A 504 16.71 -6.01 16.40
N LEU A 505 16.92 -6.02 17.71
CA LEU A 505 17.12 -7.24 18.49
C LEU A 505 15.88 -8.14 18.51
N ASP A 506 14.68 -7.55 18.64
CA ASP A 506 13.41 -8.28 18.52
C ASP A 506 13.29 -8.96 17.14
N ARG A 507 13.62 -8.25 16.04
CA ARG A 507 13.70 -8.80 14.69
C ARG A 507 14.74 -9.91 14.55
N SER A 508 15.92 -9.73 15.16
CA SER A 508 17.00 -10.69 15.17
C SER A 508 16.57 -12.00 15.82
N TRP A 509 16.05 -11.94 17.03
CA TRP A 509 15.58 -13.13 17.76
C TRP A 509 14.41 -13.83 17.05
N ALA A 510 13.51 -13.07 16.42
CA ALA A 510 12.48 -13.67 15.59
C ALA A 510 13.05 -14.42 14.38
N ALA A 511 14.09 -13.92 13.73
CA ALA A 511 14.74 -14.60 12.62
C ALA A 511 15.55 -15.84 13.09
N GLU A 512 16.15 -15.78 14.27
CA GLU A 512 16.88 -16.92 14.88
C GLU A 512 15.98 -18.12 15.12
N THR A 513 14.69 -17.93 15.46
CA THR A 513 13.72 -19.04 15.59
C THR A 513 13.48 -19.77 14.27
N HIS A 514 13.84 -19.15 13.14
CA HIS A 514 13.78 -19.74 11.80
C HIS A 514 15.12 -20.38 11.36
N GLY A 515 16.06 -20.56 12.28
CA GLY A 515 17.37 -21.16 12.00
C GLY A 515 18.30 -20.19 11.27
N TYR A 516 18.42 -18.97 11.76
CA TYR A 516 19.39 -17.98 11.30
C TYR A 516 20.35 -17.61 12.42
N SER A 517 21.57 -17.25 12.03
CA SER A 517 22.49 -16.49 12.87
C SER A 517 22.40 -15.03 12.45
N VAL A 518 22.01 -14.15 13.35
CA VAL A 518 21.77 -12.73 13.04
C VAL A 518 22.68 -11.84 13.89
N ARG A 519 23.28 -10.85 13.24
CA ARG A 519 24.10 -9.82 13.91
C ARG A 519 23.47 -8.46 13.67
N VAL A 520 23.28 -7.70 14.73
CA VAL A 520 22.93 -6.28 14.67
C VAL A 520 24.23 -5.48 14.79
N MET A 521 24.53 -4.65 13.81
CA MET A 521 25.77 -3.87 13.73
C MET A 521 25.45 -2.39 13.56
N THR A 522 26.41 -1.54 13.91
CA THR A 522 26.40 -0.12 13.56
C THR A 522 27.27 0.09 12.33
N MET A 523 26.79 0.86 11.35
CA MET A 523 27.57 1.27 10.17
C MET A 523 28.76 2.13 10.58
N VAL A 524 29.83 2.04 9.82
CA VAL A 524 31.07 2.82 9.99
C VAL A 524 31.25 3.74 8.79
N PRO A 525 31.50 5.06 8.98
CA PRO A 525 31.45 5.79 10.25
C PRO A 525 30.01 5.97 10.76
N GLU A 526 29.81 6.04 12.06
CA GLU A 526 28.48 6.17 12.67
C GLU A 526 27.69 7.39 12.18
N GLY A 527 28.39 8.45 11.78
CA GLY A 527 27.81 9.69 11.26
C GLY A 527 27.22 9.58 9.85
N CYS A 528 27.39 8.45 9.15
CA CYS A 528 26.87 8.26 7.79
C CYS A 528 25.34 8.36 7.72
N SER A 529 24.65 7.99 8.80
CA SER A 529 23.18 8.09 8.91
C SER A 529 22.75 8.16 10.39
N PRO A 530 21.71 8.93 10.71
CA PRO A 530 21.04 8.81 12.00
C PRO A 530 20.40 7.42 12.23
N LYS A 531 20.10 6.71 11.15
CA LYS A 531 19.57 5.34 11.11
C LYS A 531 20.67 4.40 10.62
N ASN A 532 21.69 4.21 11.45
CA ASN A 532 22.91 3.52 11.09
C ASN A 532 22.99 2.06 11.59
N ASN A 533 21.85 1.45 11.95
CA ASN A 533 21.83 0.02 12.23
C ASN A 533 21.83 -0.79 10.93
N MET A 534 22.47 -1.95 10.99
CA MET A 534 22.47 -2.94 9.94
C MET A 534 22.26 -4.33 10.54
N LEU A 535 21.28 -5.08 10.03
CA LEU A 535 21.05 -6.48 10.35
C LEU A 535 21.69 -7.34 9.28
N VAL A 536 22.53 -8.26 9.69
CA VAL A 536 23.13 -9.24 8.79
C VAL A 536 22.81 -10.63 9.31
N GLY A 537 22.12 -11.42 8.50
CA GLY A 537 21.69 -12.75 8.86
C GLY A 537 22.06 -13.78 7.80
N ILE A 538 22.48 -14.94 8.26
CA ILE A 538 22.78 -16.09 7.42
C ILE A 538 22.02 -17.31 7.96
N PRO A 539 21.47 -18.18 7.09
CA PRO A 539 20.85 -19.41 7.53
C PRO A 539 21.89 -20.31 8.18
N THR A 540 21.59 -20.83 9.37
CA THR A 540 22.37 -21.91 9.99
C THR A 540 22.07 -23.21 9.25
N ARG A 541 23.06 -24.06 9.08
CA ARG A 541 22.94 -25.34 8.35
C ARG A 541 21.96 -26.28 9.03
#